data_e2840ba54b964f28094f1d9bf370d8cd
#
_entry.id   e2840ba54b964f28094f1d9bf370d8cd
#
_cell.length_a   1.000
_cell.length_b   1.000
_cell.length_c   1.000
_cell.angle_alpha   90.00
_cell.angle_beta   90.00
_cell.angle_gamma   90.00
#
_symmetry.space_group_name_H-M   'P 1'
#
loop_
_entity.id
_entity.type
_entity.pdbx_description
1 polymer ?
#
loop_
_entity_poly.entity_id
_entity_poly.type
_entity_poly.pdbx_seq_one_letter_code
_entity_poly.pdbx_strand_id
1 'polypeptide(L)'
;MAAYLASQNYYVTLYDHDKAKIARLNELGRIVVTGKFECEGFPQVCTTVIDEAVKDVDVIMVCTTTDAHKEIADLCAPYLHDGSIFMLNPGHVGGALEVSHIIRDVHGCKADIIIAESGDLMYACRSYEIGQTFQSGIKAGVDVATLPAGDVNRLLDKIGGIFTNLKPVKNILETGFEGGGAMLHPIPSLMNVNRTDMGENYDYYMAGITPSIAKLVSACDAERLAVCRALGLEV
;
A
#
# COMPACT_ATOMS: atom_id res chain seq x y z
N MET A 1 -3.75 5.87 7.79
CA MET A 1 -4.10 4.52 8.33
C MET A 1 -3.89 4.46 9.84
N ALA A 2 -2.67 4.57 10.36
CA ALA A 2 -2.38 4.42 11.81
C ALA A 2 -3.27 5.31 12.71
N ALA A 3 -3.44 6.60 12.37
CA ALA A 3 -4.32 7.49 13.14
C ALA A 3 -5.78 7.01 13.17
N TYR A 4 -6.30 6.55 12.03
CA TYR A 4 -7.67 6.02 11.96
C TYR A 4 -7.84 4.80 12.86
N LEU A 5 -6.96 3.82 12.75
CA LEU A 5 -7.03 2.61 13.57
C LEU A 5 -6.91 2.93 15.07
N ALA A 6 -5.96 3.78 15.45
CA ALA A 6 -5.81 4.20 16.84
C ALA A 6 -7.04 4.97 17.36
N SER A 7 -7.70 5.79 16.52
CA SER A 7 -8.95 6.47 16.89
C SER A 7 -10.14 5.52 17.07
N GLN A 8 -10.06 4.32 16.50
CA GLN A 8 -11.06 3.25 16.68
C GLN A 8 -10.68 2.29 17.82
N ASN A 9 -9.74 2.67 18.69
CA ASN A 9 -9.24 1.90 19.82
C ASN A 9 -8.53 0.58 19.47
N TYR A 10 -8.00 0.44 18.25
CA TYR A 10 -7.08 -0.64 17.96
C TYR A 10 -5.71 -0.36 18.58
N TYR A 11 -4.99 -1.40 18.99
CA TYR A 11 -3.61 -1.29 19.40
C TYR A 11 -2.75 -1.11 18.16
N VAL A 12 -2.14 0.05 18.01
CA VAL A 12 -1.38 0.42 16.81
C VAL A 12 0.08 0.64 17.16
N THR A 13 0.94 -0.11 16.49
CA THR A 13 2.38 0.13 16.43
C THR A 13 2.73 0.76 15.08
N LEU A 14 3.68 1.67 15.05
CA LEU A 14 4.16 2.34 13.85
C LEU A 14 5.67 2.20 13.75
N TYR A 15 6.12 1.60 12.67
CA TYR A 15 7.53 1.49 12.33
C TYR A 15 7.88 2.46 11.19
N ASP A 16 9.02 3.11 11.32
CA ASP A 16 9.66 3.83 10.22
C ASP A 16 11.18 3.82 10.46
N HIS A 17 11.98 3.67 9.41
CA HIS A 17 13.44 3.68 9.53
C HIS A 17 14.01 5.07 9.85
N ASP A 18 13.27 6.14 9.60
CA ASP A 18 13.67 7.52 9.86
C ASP A 18 13.56 7.85 11.36
N LYS A 19 14.73 7.90 12.02
CA LYS A 19 14.85 8.21 13.45
C LYS A 19 14.30 9.59 13.80
N ALA A 20 14.50 10.60 12.94
CA ALA A 20 14.03 11.95 13.21
C ALA A 20 12.49 12.02 13.14
N LYS A 21 11.89 11.32 12.18
CA LYS A 21 10.45 11.20 12.04
C LYS A 21 9.82 10.49 13.26
N ILE A 22 10.39 9.38 13.69
CA ILE A 22 9.92 8.65 14.88
C ILE A 22 10.10 9.48 16.16
N ALA A 23 11.25 10.13 16.37
CA ALA A 23 11.45 11.01 17.50
C ALA A 23 10.38 12.10 17.55
N ARG A 24 10.11 12.74 16.42
CA ARG A 24 9.09 13.78 16.33
C ARG A 24 7.67 13.26 16.59
N LEU A 25 7.32 12.07 16.09
CA LEU A 25 6.02 11.44 16.37
C LEU A 25 5.87 11.14 17.87
N ASN A 26 6.92 10.65 18.51
CA ASN A 26 6.92 10.39 19.96
C ASN A 26 6.76 11.68 20.79
N GLU A 27 7.39 12.79 20.38
CA GLU A 27 7.18 14.11 21.01
C GLU A 27 5.74 14.60 20.86
N LEU A 28 5.13 14.42 19.68
CA LEU A 28 3.76 14.84 19.41
C LEU A 28 2.73 13.95 20.12
N GLY A 29 3.06 12.68 20.32
CA GLY A 29 2.19 11.66 20.93
C GLY A 29 0.91 11.35 20.16
N ARG A 30 0.71 12.00 19.00
CA ARG A 30 -0.52 11.86 18.20
C ARG A 30 -0.28 12.11 16.71
N ILE A 31 -1.20 11.62 15.89
CA ILE A 31 -1.30 11.93 14.46
C ILE A 31 -2.68 12.54 14.20
N VAL A 32 -2.71 13.72 13.59
CA VAL A 32 -3.94 14.44 13.23
C VAL A 32 -4.25 14.23 11.75
N VAL A 33 -5.47 13.85 11.46
CA VAL A 33 -6.01 13.73 10.10
C VAL A 33 -7.07 14.81 9.90
N THR A 34 -6.94 15.55 8.80
CA THR A 34 -7.90 16.58 8.37
C THR A 34 -8.39 16.30 6.95
N GLY A 35 -9.46 16.96 6.53
CA GLY A 35 -9.99 16.86 5.17
C GLY A 35 -11.35 16.19 5.10
N LYS A 36 -11.52 15.19 4.22
CA LYS A 36 -12.80 14.47 4.04
C LYS A 36 -13.20 13.64 5.25
N PHE A 37 -12.25 13.28 6.05
CA PHE A 37 -12.40 12.55 7.30
C PHE A 37 -11.45 13.19 8.32
N GLU A 38 -11.94 13.41 9.53
CA GLU A 38 -11.17 14.05 10.60
C GLU A 38 -11.06 13.12 11.80
N CYS A 39 -9.84 12.88 12.27
CA CYS A 39 -9.59 12.18 13.51
C CYS A 39 -8.24 12.55 14.12
N GLU A 40 -8.10 12.28 15.41
CA GLU A 40 -6.80 12.18 16.07
C GLU A 40 -6.57 10.73 16.48
N GLY A 41 -5.40 10.21 16.20
CA GLY A 41 -5.00 8.87 16.60
C GLY A 41 -3.73 8.90 17.44
N PHE A 42 -3.69 8.04 18.45
CA PHE A 42 -2.59 7.92 19.42
C PHE A 42 -2.00 6.52 19.30
N PRO A 43 -1.06 6.28 18.35
CA PRO A 43 -0.36 5.00 18.27
C PRO A 43 0.34 4.70 19.59
N GLN A 44 0.22 3.46 20.07
CA GLN A 44 0.79 3.07 21.36
C GLN A 44 2.33 2.95 21.31
N VAL A 45 2.86 2.60 20.14
CA VAL A 45 4.29 2.51 19.90
C VAL A 45 4.63 3.18 18.57
N CYS A 46 5.62 4.09 18.59
CA CYS A 46 6.29 4.58 17.38
C CYS A 46 7.77 4.29 17.53
N THR A 47 8.34 3.45 16.67
CA THR A 47 9.70 2.93 16.85
C THR A 47 10.45 2.76 15.54
N THR A 48 11.79 2.76 15.63
CA THR A 48 12.69 2.37 14.53
C THR A 48 13.19 0.92 14.68
N VAL A 49 12.67 0.18 15.66
CA VAL A 49 13.07 -1.19 15.96
C VAL A 49 11.94 -2.11 15.55
N ILE A 50 12.23 -2.98 14.56
CA ILE A 50 11.18 -3.76 13.90
C ILE A 50 10.49 -4.76 14.85
N ASP A 51 11.24 -5.41 15.74
CA ASP A 51 10.67 -6.39 16.68
C ASP A 51 9.69 -5.74 17.66
N GLU A 52 9.93 -4.50 18.10
CA GLU A 52 8.98 -3.74 18.92
C GLU A 52 7.69 -3.41 18.17
N ALA A 53 7.77 -3.28 16.84
CA ALA A 53 6.62 -2.91 16.03
C ALA A 53 5.76 -4.10 15.63
N VAL A 54 6.37 -5.28 15.37
CA VAL A 54 5.67 -6.40 14.72
C VAL A 54 5.48 -7.62 15.63
N LYS A 55 6.12 -7.62 16.81
CA LYS A 55 5.96 -8.71 17.75
C LYS A 55 4.53 -8.76 18.29
N ASP A 56 3.94 -9.95 18.23
CA ASP A 56 2.59 -10.24 18.75
C ASP A 56 1.46 -9.41 18.12
N VAL A 57 1.65 -8.88 16.89
CA VAL A 57 0.57 -8.18 16.16
C VAL A 57 -0.17 -9.12 15.21
N ASP A 58 -1.48 -8.92 15.08
CA ASP A 58 -2.32 -9.73 14.16
C ASP A 58 -2.14 -9.32 12.70
N VAL A 59 -1.94 -8.03 12.43
CA VAL A 59 -1.89 -7.46 11.08
C VAL A 59 -0.68 -6.56 10.91
N ILE A 60 0.17 -6.88 9.95
CA ILE A 60 1.25 -6.01 9.47
C ILE A 60 0.77 -5.35 8.17
N MET A 61 0.54 -4.03 8.24
CA MET A 61 0.10 -3.24 7.09
C MET A 61 1.30 -2.48 6.51
N VAL A 62 1.78 -2.93 5.36
CA VAL A 62 2.91 -2.30 4.65
C VAL A 62 2.38 -1.15 3.80
N CYS A 63 2.71 0.08 4.19
CA CYS A 63 2.28 1.32 3.54
C CYS A 63 3.48 2.10 2.98
N THR A 64 4.41 1.40 2.36
CA THR A 64 5.64 1.95 1.79
C THR A 64 5.56 1.99 0.27
N THR A 65 6.57 2.56 -0.37
CA THR A 65 6.80 2.39 -1.80
C THR A 65 7.23 0.97 -2.12
N THR A 66 7.01 0.52 -3.35
CA THR A 66 7.21 -0.89 -3.76
C THR A 66 8.66 -1.37 -3.58
N ASP A 67 9.63 -0.50 -3.80
CA ASP A 67 11.06 -0.77 -3.62
C ASP A 67 11.45 -1.17 -2.19
N ALA A 68 10.64 -0.80 -1.19
CA ALA A 68 10.85 -1.17 0.21
C ALA A 68 10.16 -2.49 0.61
N HIS A 69 9.29 -3.08 -0.23
CA HIS A 69 8.54 -4.29 0.14
C HIS A 69 9.46 -5.45 0.52
N LYS A 70 10.53 -5.66 -0.26
CA LYS A 70 11.54 -6.67 0.00
C LYS A 70 12.16 -6.51 1.39
N GLU A 71 12.68 -5.32 1.69
CA GLU A 71 13.33 -5.03 2.98
C GLU A 71 12.36 -5.24 4.15
N ILE A 72 11.13 -4.75 4.04
CA ILE A 72 10.13 -4.92 5.10
C ILE A 72 9.77 -6.39 5.28
N ALA A 73 9.65 -7.18 4.21
CA ALA A 73 9.41 -8.61 4.31
C ALA A 73 10.56 -9.35 5.00
N ASP A 74 11.82 -9.03 4.64
CA ASP A 74 13.02 -9.58 5.29
C ASP A 74 13.03 -9.26 6.79
N LEU A 75 12.74 -8.03 7.17
CA LEU A 75 12.71 -7.60 8.57
C LEU A 75 11.59 -8.25 9.39
N CYS A 76 10.42 -8.44 8.79
CA CYS A 76 9.24 -8.96 9.50
C CYS A 76 9.21 -10.50 9.56
N ALA A 77 9.80 -11.19 8.60
CA ALA A 77 9.69 -12.64 8.47
C ALA A 77 10.02 -13.44 9.75
N PRO A 78 11.03 -13.08 10.57
CA PRO A 78 11.35 -13.81 11.81
C PRO A 78 10.27 -13.73 12.91
N TYR A 79 9.34 -12.78 12.82
CA TYR A 79 8.33 -12.50 13.84
C TYR A 79 6.93 -12.98 13.44
N LEU A 80 6.77 -13.52 12.21
CA LEU A 80 5.48 -14.00 11.74
C LEU A 80 5.11 -15.31 12.43
N HIS A 81 3.87 -15.43 12.87
CA HIS A 81 3.30 -16.57 13.58
C HIS A 81 1.98 -17.00 12.94
N ASP A 82 1.45 -18.15 13.37
CA ASP A 82 0.15 -18.63 12.88
C ASP A 82 -0.95 -17.60 13.09
N GLY A 83 -1.67 -17.30 12.02
CA GLY A 83 -2.73 -16.31 11.98
C GLY A 83 -2.29 -14.89 11.64
N SER A 84 -0.99 -14.60 11.56
CA SER A 84 -0.49 -13.29 11.11
C SER A 84 -1.00 -12.94 9.71
N ILE A 85 -1.35 -11.67 9.51
CA ILE A 85 -1.66 -11.10 8.19
C ILE A 85 -0.53 -10.16 7.79
N PHE A 86 0.07 -10.41 6.63
CA PHE A 86 1.04 -9.52 5.99
C PHE A 86 0.40 -8.91 4.75
N MET A 87 0.01 -7.63 4.82
CA MET A 87 -0.77 -6.96 3.78
C MET A 87 -0.01 -5.78 3.17
N LEU A 88 0.20 -5.83 1.86
CA LEU A 88 0.73 -4.72 1.07
C LEU A 88 -0.40 -3.73 0.71
N ASN A 89 -0.15 -2.45 0.91
CA ASN A 89 -1.13 -1.41 0.65
C ASN A 89 -0.49 -0.19 -0.07
N PRO A 90 -0.40 -0.26 -1.43
CA PRO A 90 -0.78 -1.34 -2.34
C PRO A 90 0.35 -2.34 -2.62
N GLY A 91 0.01 -3.48 -3.25
CA GLY A 91 1.00 -4.49 -3.67
C GLY A 91 1.64 -4.21 -5.02
N HIS A 92 0.91 -3.58 -5.93
CA HIS A 92 1.29 -3.42 -7.34
C HIS A 92 1.61 -4.76 -8.04
N VAL A 93 2.22 -4.71 -9.22
CA VAL A 93 2.47 -5.93 -10.00
C VAL A 93 3.57 -6.78 -9.36
N GLY A 94 3.17 -7.93 -8.81
CA GLY A 94 4.11 -8.92 -8.26
C GLY A 94 4.55 -8.71 -6.81
N GLY A 95 4.04 -7.70 -6.10
CA GLY A 95 4.44 -7.45 -4.71
C GLY A 95 4.20 -8.63 -3.78
N ALA A 96 3.00 -9.22 -3.81
CA ALA A 96 2.70 -10.39 -2.99
C ALA A 96 3.53 -11.63 -3.38
N LEU A 97 3.91 -11.77 -4.66
CA LEU A 97 4.81 -12.85 -5.10
C LEU A 97 6.22 -12.69 -4.52
N GLU A 98 6.79 -11.49 -4.61
CA GLU A 98 8.11 -11.17 -4.05
C GLU A 98 8.14 -11.40 -2.54
N VAL A 99 7.16 -10.85 -1.83
CA VAL A 99 7.04 -10.99 -0.38
C VAL A 99 6.85 -12.44 0.04
N SER A 100 6.01 -13.19 -0.69
CA SER A 100 5.83 -14.63 -0.44
C SER A 100 7.12 -15.41 -0.62
N HIS A 101 7.88 -15.14 -1.68
CA HIS A 101 9.18 -15.76 -1.89
C HIS A 101 10.15 -15.47 -0.74
N ILE A 102 10.23 -14.23 -0.30
CA ILE A 102 11.12 -13.86 0.82
C ILE A 102 10.71 -14.56 2.11
N ILE A 103 9.45 -14.47 2.49
CA ILE A 103 8.97 -15.03 3.75
C ILE A 103 9.03 -16.57 3.72
N ARG A 104 8.57 -17.21 2.65
CA ARG A 104 8.43 -18.67 2.56
C ARG A 104 9.72 -19.38 2.18
N ASP A 105 10.40 -18.89 1.13
CA ASP A 105 11.53 -19.60 0.52
C ASP A 105 12.85 -19.14 1.13
N VAL A 106 13.08 -17.84 1.29
CA VAL A 106 14.34 -17.31 1.82
C VAL A 106 14.42 -17.51 3.34
N HIS A 107 13.39 -17.08 4.09
CA HIS A 107 13.36 -17.24 5.55
C HIS A 107 12.81 -18.60 6.02
N GLY A 108 12.22 -19.38 5.13
CA GLY A 108 11.68 -20.70 5.46
C GLY A 108 10.51 -20.70 6.44
N CYS A 109 9.77 -19.59 6.53
CA CYS A 109 8.62 -19.45 7.43
C CYS A 109 7.55 -20.49 7.11
N LYS A 110 7.20 -21.33 8.12
CA LYS A 110 6.18 -22.39 8.01
C LYS A 110 4.87 -22.02 8.69
N ALA A 111 4.80 -20.85 9.34
CA ALA A 111 3.59 -20.39 10.00
C ALA A 111 2.42 -20.26 9.01
N ASP A 112 1.21 -20.54 9.46
CA ASP A 112 -0.02 -20.35 8.69
C ASP A 112 -0.40 -18.87 8.65
N ILE A 113 0.19 -18.12 7.72
CA ILE A 113 -0.01 -16.68 7.55
C ILE A 113 -0.81 -16.37 6.30
N ILE A 114 -1.50 -15.23 6.31
CA ILE A 114 -2.19 -14.68 5.15
C ILE A 114 -1.30 -13.60 4.53
N ILE A 115 -0.85 -13.81 3.29
CA ILE A 115 -0.20 -12.76 2.50
C ILE A 115 -1.27 -12.13 1.61
N ALA A 116 -1.43 -10.82 1.70
CA ALA A 116 -2.48 -10.08 1.01
C ALA A 116 -1.93 -8.82 0.34
N GLU A 117 -2.63 -8.33 -0.65
CA GLU A 117 -2.36 -7.02 -1.26
C GLU A 117 -3.65 -6.33 -1.68
N SER A 118 -3.62 -4.99 -1.66
CA SER A 118 -4.63 -4.15 -2.30
C SER A 118 -4.14 -3.67 -3.67
N GLY A 119 -5.07 -3.51 -4.61
CA GLY A 119 -4.77 -2.98 -5.95
C GLY A 119 -4.42 -1.49 -5.93
N ASP A 120 -4.87 -0.77 -4.90
CA ASP A 120 -4.61 0.67 -4.75
C ASP A 120 -4.57 1.07 -3.27
N LEU A 121 -4.13 2.30 -2.99
CA LEU A 121 -4.20 2.90 -1.66
C LEU A 121 -5.66 3.04 -1.19
N MET A 122 -5.94 2.67 0.05
CA MET A 122 -7.28 2.81 0.64
C MET A 122 -7.69 4.27 0.80
N TYR A 123 -6.74 5.16 0.98
CA TYR A 123 -6.95 6.59 1.22
C TYR A 123 -6.10 7.44 0.28
N ALA A 124 -6.71 8.44 -0.34
CA ALA A 124 -5.96 9.50 -0.99
C ALA A 124 -5.55 10.54 0.07
N CYS A 125 -4.28 10.60 0.40
CA CYS A 125 -3.79 11.48 1.46
C CYS A 125 -2.42 12.09 1.13
N ARG A 126 -2.09 13.18 1.84
CA ARG A 126 -0.79 13.84 1.80
C ARG A 126 -0.39 14.24 3.22
N SER A 127 0.86 13.97 3.57
CA SER A 127 1.48 14.46 4.81
C SER A 127 2.43 15.59 4.46
N TYR A 128 2.10 16.79 4.88
CA TYR A 128 2.94 17.98 4.68
C TYR A 128 3.90 18.18 5.84
N GLU A 129 3.53 17.70 7.01
CA GLU A 129 4.32 17.75 8.24
C GLU A 129 4.21 16.43 8.98
N ILE A 130 5.23 16.11 9.78
CA ILE A 130 5.23 14.91 10.62
C ILE A 130 4.08 15.01 11.64
N GLY A 131 3.28 13.96 11.74
CA GLY A 131 2.12 13.92 12.62
C GLY A 131 0.86 14.61 12.08
N GLN A 132 0.90 15.14 10.84
CA GLN A 132 -0.25 15.74 10.19
C GLN A 132 -0.49 15.11 8.82
N THR A 133 -1.72 14.73 8.56
CA THR A 133 -2.13 14.14 7.28
C THR A 133 -3.42 14.80 6.80
N PHE A 134 -3.38 15.33 5.58
CA PHE A 134 -4.59 15.78 4.88
C PHE A 134 -5.14 14.64 4.02
N GLN A 135 -6.40 14.30 4.23
CA GLN A 135 -7.10 13.26 3.49
C GLN A 135 -8.05 13.91 2.47
N SER A 136 -7.76 13.74 1.18
CA SER A 136 -8.55 14.29 0.08
C SER A 136 -9.69 13.39 -0.38
N GLY A 137 -9.63 12.08 -0.10
CA GLY A 137 -10.68 11.14 -0.50
C GLY A 137 -10.55 9.77 0.13
N ILE A 138 -11.71 9.09 0.27
CA ILE A 138 -11.82 7.68 0.60
C ILE A 138 -12.29 6.97 -0.66
N LYS A 139 -11.63 5.90 -1.06
CA LYS A 139 -12.05 5.12 -2.22
C LYS A 139 -13.32 4.35 -1.89
N ALA A 140 -14.28 4.37 -2.81
CA ALA A 140 -15.56 3.66 -2.67
C ALA A 140 -15.40 2.13 -2.67
N GLY A 141 -14.33 1.64 -3.28
CA GLY A 141 -13.94 0.23 -3.28
C GLY A 141 -12.46 0.12 -3.58
N VAL A 142 -11.82 -0.87 -2.96
CA VAL A 142 -10.42 -1.21 -3.17
C VAL A 142 -10.33 -2.71 -3.37
N ASP A 143 -9.86 -3.13 -4.52
CA ASP A 143 -9.69 -4.53 -4.82
C ASP A 143 -8.61 -5.13 -3.94
N VAL A 144 -8.88 -6.33 -3.43
CA VAL A 144 -7.99 -7.06 -2.54
C VAL A 144 -7.90 -8.51 -2.96
N ALA A 145 -6.69 -9.04 -2.90
CA ALA A 145 -6.42 -10.45 -3.16
C ALA A 145 -5.41 -11.01 -2.16
N THR A 146 -5.31 -12.33 -2.12
CA THR A 146 -4.37 -13.05 -1.27
C THR A 146 -3.52 -14.02 -2.09
N LEU A 147 -2.39 -14.42 -1.52
CA LEU A 147 -1.53 -15.49 -2.04
C LEU A 147 -1.30 -16.53 -0.94
N PRO A 148 -1.90 -17.74 -1.06
CA PRO A 148 -2.76 -18.22 -2.16
C PRO A 148 -4.13 -17.52 -2.23
N ALA A 149 -4.73 -17.50 -3.42
CA ALA A 149 -6.00 -16.82 -3.68
C ALA A 149 -7.17 -17.31 -2.79
N GLY A 150 -7.13 -18.56 -2.33
CA GLY A 150 -8.16 -19.15 -1.47
C GLY A 150 -8.29 -18.52 -0.07
N ASP A 151 -7.31 -17.75 0.37
CA ASP A 151 -7.30 -17.14 1.71
C ASP A 151 -8.07 -15.82 1.80
N VAL A 152 -8.62 -15.32 0.69
CA VAL A 152 -9.31 -14.01 0.67
C VAL A 152 -10.47 -13.94 1.65
N ASN A 153 -11.25 -15.01 1.81
CA ASN A 153 -12.33 -15.02 2.79
C ASN A 153 -11.80 -14.98 4.23
N ARG A 154 -10.71 -15.69 4.53
CA ARG A 154 -10.04 -15.64 5.84
C ARG A 154 -9.54 -14.22 6.16
N LEU A 155 -9.03 -13.52 5.15
CA LEU A 155 -8.64 -12.12 5.26
C LEU A 155 -9.84 -11.24 5.63
N LEU A 156 -10.93 -11.35 4.85
CA LEU A 156 -12.13 -10.52 5.06
C LEU A 156 -12.81 -10.80 6.40
N ASP A 157 -12.83 -12.03 6.88
CA ASP A 157 -13.33 -12.37 8.20
C ASP A 157 -12.57 -11.63 9.32
N LYS A 158 -11.28 -11.39 9.14
CA LYS A 158 -10.43 -10.72 10.13
C LYS A 158 -10.45 -9.19 10.03
N ILE A 159 -10.35 -8.64 8.82
CA ILE A 159 -10.19 -7.19 8.62
C ILE A 159 -11.36 -6.51 7.91
N GLY A 160 -12.32 -7.24 7.35
CA GLY A 160 -13.45 -6.66 6.61
C GLY A 160 -14.36 -5.78 7.47
N GLY A 161 -14.44 -6.03 8.78
CA GLY A 161 -15.12 -5.14 9.73
C GLY A 161 -14.40 -3.81 9.99
N ILE A 162 -13.08 -3.78 9.75
CA ILE A 162 -12.24 -2.58 9.89
C ILE A 162 -12.25 -1.75 8.61
N PHE A 163 -12.15 -2.43 7.46
CA PHE A 163 -12.07 -1.83 6.13
C PHE A 163 -13.25 -2.30 5.27
N THR A 164 -14.38 -1.63 5.41
CA THR A 164 -15.65 -2.02 4.78
C THR A 164 -15.71 -1.80 3.27
N ASN A 165 -14.70 -1.16 2.69
CA ASN A 165 -14.61 -0.87 1.25
C ASN A 165 -13.73 -1.86 0.48
N LEU A 166 -13.25 -2.94 1.11
CA LEU A 166 -12.49 -4.00 0.42
C LEU A 166 -13.41 -4.82 -0.48
N LYS A 167 -12.94 -5.06 -1.71
CA LYS A 167 -13.61 -5.89 -2.72
C LYS A 167 -12.70 -7.06 -3.07
N PRO A 168 -13.07 -8.30 -2.74
CA PRO A 168 -12.27 -9.44 -3.12
C PRO A 168 -12.28 -9.65 -4.63
N VAL A 169 -11.10 -9.89 -5.21
CA VAL A 169 -10.92 -10.29 -6.61
C VAL A 169 -10.32 -11.68 -6.69
N LYS A 170 -10.25 -12.26 -7.89
CA LYS A 170 -9.88 -13.67 -8.06
C LYS A 170 -8.47 -14.00 -7.59
N ASN A 171 -7.52 -13.12 -7.82
CA ASN A 171 -6.11 -13.34 -7.48
C ASN A 171 -5.30 -12.04 -7.56
N ILE A 172 -4.04 -12.11 -7.12
CA ILE A 172 -3.10 -10.99 -7.10
C ILE A 172 -2.71 -10.46 -8.49
N LEU A 173 -2.99 -11.15 -9.58
CA LEU A 173 -2.79 -10.58 -10.91
C LEU A 173 -3.87 -9.55 -11.23
N GLU A 174 -5.10 -9.75 -10.76
CA GLU A 174 -6.16 -8.75 -10.92
C GLU A 174 -5.82 -7.47 -10.15
N THR A 175 -5.42 -7.58 -8.87
CA THR A 175 -4.97 -6.40 -8.10
C THR A 175 -3.76 -5.72 -8.73
N GLY A 176 -2.80 -6.49 -9.24
CA GLY A 176 -1.59 -5.97 -9.86
C GLY A 176 -1.83 -5.27 -11.19
N PHE A 177 -2.74 -5.79 -12.00
CA PHE A 177 -3.07 -5.22 -13.32
C PHE A 177 -4.24 -4.25 -13.27
N GLU A 178 -4.98 -4.16 -12.17
CA GLU A 178 -6.01 -3.16 -11.98
C GLU A 178 -5.41 -1.75 -12.05
N GLY A 179 -6.19 -0.85 -12.56
CA GLY A 179 -5.86 0.56 -12.52
C GLY A 179 -4.77 1.04 -13.48
N GLY A 180 -4.99 2.23 -14.00
CA GLY A 180 -4.10 2.89 -14.95
C GLY A 180 -2.80 3.44 -14.33
N GLY A 181 -2.53 3.20 -13.05
CA GLY A 181 -1.36 3.78 -12.36
C GLY A 181 -0.04 3.46 -13.04
N ALA A 182 0.12 2.20 -13.47
CA ALA A 182 1.30 1.75 -14.21
C ALA A 182 1.50 2.47 -15.56
N MET A 183 0.43 2.99 -16.16
CA MET A 183 0.49 3.76 -17.41
C MET A 183 0.50 5.28 -17.15
N LEU A 184 -0.29 5.74 -16.17
CA LEU A 184 -0.48 7.16 -15.89
C LEU A 184 0.69 7.83 -15.15
N HIS A 185 1.59 7.07 -14.56
CA HIS A 185 2.75 7.65 -13.86
C HIS A 185 4.06 7.56 -14.67
N PRO A 186 4.54 6.40 -15.15
CA PRO A 186 5.83 6.34 -15.85
C PRO A 186 5.82 7.11 -17.16
N ILE A 187 4.77 6.97 -17.97
CA ILE A 187 4.74 7.55 -19.32
C ILE A 187 4.76 9.08 -19.29
N PRO A 188 3.85 9.77 -18.58
CA PRO A 188 3.92 11.21 -18.48
C PRO A 188 5.19 11.71 -17.80
N SER A 189 5.74 10.99 -16.81
CA SER A 189 6.99 11.35 -16.15
C SER A 189 8.16 11.34 -17.14
N LEU A 190 8.31 10.28 -17.95
CA LEU A 190 9.34 10.17 -18.97
C LEU A 190 9.17 11.23 -20.06
N MET A 191 7.94 11.49 -20.48
CA MET A 191 7.67 12.45 -21.56
C MET A 191 7.83 13.93 -21.13
N ASN A 192 7.91 14.19 -19.82
CA ASN A 192 8.14 15.51 -19.25
C ASN A 192 9.48 15.60 -18.49
N VAL A 193 10.40 14.65 -18.69
CA VAL A 193 11.65 14.59 -17.94
C VAL A 193 12.45 15.88 -18.02
N ASN A 194 12.53 16.51 -19.19
CA ASN A 194 13.25 17.77 -19.37
C ASN A 194 12.64 18.92 -18.56
N ARG A 195 11.31 18.98 -18.42
CA ARG A 195 10.64 19.98 -17.59
C ARG A 195 10.97 19.78 -16.11
N THR A 196 11.04 18.52 -15.69
CA THR A 196 11.42 18.14 -14.31
C THR A 196 12.88 18.50 -14.05
N ASP A 197 13.78 18.15 -14.96
CA ASP A 197 15.22 18.45 -14.83
C ASP A 197 15.51 19.96 -14.83
N MET A 198 14.71 20.74 -15.54
CA MET A 198 14.79 22.21 -15.53
C MET A 198 14.13 22.85 -14.29
N GLY A 199 13.52 22.06 -13.41
CA GLY A 199 12.83 22.58 -12.22
C GLY A 199 11.55 23.32 -12.53
N GLU A 200 10.92 23.06 -13.68
CA GLU A 200 9.66 23.72 -14.05
C GLU A 200 8.53 23.26 -13.12
N ASN A 201 7.79 24.21 -12.56
CA ASN A 201 6.60 23.92 -11.77
C ASN A 201 5.39 23.82 -12.71
N TYR A 202 4.81 22.63 -12.85
CA TYR A 202 3.63 22.40 -13.69
C TYR A 202 2.67 21.39 -13.05
N ASP A 203 1.40 21.53 -13.36
CA ASP A 203 0.39 20.55 -12.97
C ASP A 203 0.57 19.24 -13.74
N TYR A 204 0.88 18.17 -13.03
CA TYR A 204 1.22 16.88 -13.62
C TYR A 204 0.14 16.34 -14.56
N TYR A 205 -1.11 16.34 -14.12
CA TYR A 205 -2.22 15.76 -14.89
C TYR A 205 -2.78 16.71 -15.93
N MET A 206 -2.85 18.01 -15.64
CA MET A 206 -3.47 18.99 -16.55
C MET A 206 -2.50 19.50 -17.62
N ALA A 207 -1.27 19.83 -17.23
CA ALA A 207 -0.25 20.35 -18.13
C ALA A 207 0.75 19.29 -18.60
N GLY A 208 0.92 18.22 -17.80
CA GLY A 208 1.84 17.13 -18.12
C GLY A 208 1.27 16.05 -19.02
N ILE A 209 -0.05 15.94 -19.19
CA ILE A 209 -0.69 14.97 -20.10
C ILE A 209 -1.29 15.71 -21.31
N THR A 210 -0.42 16.02 -22.27
CA THR A 210 -0.87 16.60 -23.55
C THR A 210 -1.62 15.56 -24.40
N PRO A 211 -2.37 15.99 -25.45
CA PRO A 211 -3.05 15.04 -26.34
C PRO A 211 -2.12 13.98 -26.96
N SER A 212 -0.87 14.32 -27.20
CA SER A 212 0.13 13.34 -27.72
C SER A 212 0.54 12.33 -26.66
N ILE A 213 0.75 12.77 -25.42
CA ILE A 213 1.08 11.91 -24.30
C ILE A 213 -0.12 11.02 -23.95
N ALA A 214 -1.35 11.54 -23.99
CA ALA A 214 -2.56 10.77 -23.79
C ALA A 214 -2.71 9.62 -24.81
N LYS A 215 -2.37 9.85 -26.09
CA LYS A 215 -2.36 8.79 -27.11
C LYS A 215 -1.34 7.70 -26.78
N LEU A 216 -0.16 8.07 -26.29
CA LEU A 216 0.86 7.09 -25.91
C LEU A 216 0.41 6.29 -24.68
N VAL A 217 -0.14 6.95 -23.66
CA VAL A 217 -0.75 6.28 -22.49
C VAL A 217 -1.81 5.27 -22.93
N SER A 218 -2.74 5.68 -23.82
CA SER A 218 -3.79 4.79 -24.35
C SER A 218 -3.23 3.60 -25.14
N ALA A 219 -2.17 3.80 -25.90
CA ALA A 219 -1.53 2.70 -26.64
C ALA A 219 -0.88 1.68 -25.69
N CYS A 220 -0.15 2.13 -24.69
CA CYS A 220 0.44 1.24 -23.68
C CYS A 220 -0.64 0.54 -22.83
N ASP A 221 -1.72 1.24 -22.50
CA ASP A 221 -2.84 0.62 -21.77
C ASP A 221 -3.55 -0.45 -22.61
N ALA A 222 -3.65 -0.28 -23.90
CA ALA A 222 -4.18 -1.30 -24.79
C ALA A 222 -3.33 -2.59 -24.80
N GLU A 223 -2.00 -2.49 -24.65
CA GLU A 223 -1.10 -3.63 -24.48
C GLU A 223 -1.32 -4.32 -23.13
N ARG A 224 -1.42 -3.54 -22.03
CA ARG A 224 -1.78 -4.06 -20.71
C ARG A 224 -3.08 -4.87 -20.76
N LEU A 225 -4.15 -4.28 -21.32
CA LEU A 225 -5.45 -4.92 -21.46
C LEU A 225 -5.39 -6.16 -22.37
N ALA A 226 -4.51 -6.20 -23.36
CA ALA A 226 -4.31 -7.40 -24.18
C ALA A 226 -3.69 -8.55 -23.36
N VAL A 227 -2.72 -8.26 -22.48
CA VAL A 227 -2.15 -9.23 -21.54
C VAL A 227 -3.22 -9.72 -20.56
N CYS A 228 -4.00 -8.81 -19.97
CA CYS A 228 -5.09 -9.16 -19.06
C CYS A 228 -6.09 -10.14 -19.72
N ARG A 229 -6.52 -9.84 -20.95
CA ARG A 229 -7.41 -10.74 -21.71
C ARG A 229 -6.77 -12.11 -21.95
N ALA A 230 -5.50 -12.15 -22.30
CA ALA A 230 -4.78 -13.42 -22.53
C ALA A 230 -4.68 -14.27 -21.25
N LEU A 231 -4.61 -13.62 -20.08
CA LEU A 231 -4.58 -14.26 -18.77
C LEU A 231 -5.98 -14.55 -18.19
N GLY A 232 -7.06 -14.12 -18.86
CA GLY A 232 -8.43 -14.28 -18.37
C GLY A 232 -8.76 -13.45 -17.14
N LEU A 233 -8.08 -12.30 -16.97
CA LEU A 233 -8.31 -11.37 -15.87
C LEU A 233 -9.48 -10.42 -16.18
N GLU A 234 -10.22 -10.06 -15.14
CA GLU A 234 -11.33 -9.09 -15.19
C GLU A 234 -10.86 -7.75 -14.62
N VAL A 235 -10.21 -6.92 -15.43
CA VAL A 235 -9.63 -5.61 -15.07
C VAL A 235 -10.12 -4.51 -16.03
#